data_7de64d3659583b64434e4c073da49df0
#
_entry.id   7de64d3659583b64434e4c073da49df0
#
_cell.length_a   1.000
_cell.length_b   1.000
_cell.length_c   1.000
_cell.angle_alpha   90.00
_cell.angle_beta   90.00
_cell.angle_gamma   90.00
#
_symmetry.space_group_name_H-M   'P 1'
#
loop_
_entity.id
_entity.type
_entity.pdbx_description
1 polymer ?
#
loop_
_entity_poly.entity_id
_entity_poly.type
_entity_poly.pdbx_seq_one_letter_code
_entity_poly.pdbx_strand_id
1 'polypeptide(L)'
;MSDLPAKLGFKLLHVGVAVPSLEAATELLANLLGYKVVSGPFDDPLQKVTVSFLAKSAGDVAEIELIAPLGEDSPIRSMLGKQGGGTYHLCFETKDLDAALVHALEQGCVLLAQPVPAVAFQGRRIAWIYTSSRQLFELVEAESHS
;
A
#
# COMPACT_ATOMS: atom_id res chain seq x y z
N MET A 1 5.53 -13.84 -26.72
CA MET A 1 5.22 -13.41 -25.34
C MET A 1 4.98 -11.92 -25.30
N SER A 2 4.02 -11.54 -24.49
CA SER A 2 3.70 -10.13 -24.34
C SER A 2 4.78 -9.39 -23.55
N ASP A 3 5.12 -8.19 -24.02
CA ASP A 3 6.05 -7.28 -23.37
C ASP A 3 5.30 -6.31 -22.43
N LEU A 4 4.01 -6.54 -22.21
CA LEU A 4 3.14 -5.62 -21.50
C LEU A 4 3.56 -5.37 -20.06
N PRO A 5 3.97 -6.38 -19.24
CA PRO A 5 4.43 -6.10 -17.89
C PRO A 5 5.61 -5.11 -17.85
N ALA A 6 6.55 -5.23 -18.78
CA ALA A 6 7.67 -4.30 -18.87
C ALA A 6 7.22 -2.88 -19.23
N LYS A 7 6.24 -2.76 -20.13
CA LYS A 7 5.69 -1.47 -20.53
C LYS A 7 4.90 -0.79 -19.41
N LEU A 8 4.22 -1.58 -18.57
CA LEU A 8 3.48 -1.06 -17.43
C LEU A 8 4.40 -0.61 -16.29
N GLY A 9 5.65 -1.06 -16.28
CA GLY A 9 6.69 -0.56 -15.41
C GLY A 9 6.42 -0.74 -13.93
N PHE A 10 5.99 -1.94 -13.53
CA PHE A 10 5.72 -2.21 -12.11
C PHE A 10 6.98 -2.07 -11.27
N LYS A 11 6.84 -1.37 -10.14
CA LYS A 11 7.93 -1.18 -9.18
C LYS A 11 7.39 -1.36 -7.77
N LEU A 12 8.01 -2.25 -6.98
CA LEU A 12 7.64 -2.43 -5.58
C LEU A 12 7.96 -1.17 -4.79
N LEU A 13 6.95 -0.58 -4.14
CA LEU A 13 7.09 0.61 -3.32
C LEU A 13 7.15 0.29 -1.84
N HIS A 14 6.26 -0.54 -1.34
CA HIS A 14 6.23 -0.84 0.08
C HIS A 14 5.52 -2.15 0.39
N VAL A 15 5.75 -2.62 1.63
CA VAL A 15 5.00 -3.71 2.24
C VAL A 15 4.13 -3.08 3.31
N GLY A 16 2.82 -3.29 3.23
CA GLY A 16 1.88 -2.76 4.20
C GLY A 16 1.71 -3.71 5.38
N VAL A 17 1.81 -3.17 6.59
CA VAL A 17 1.70 -3.93 7.84
C VAL A 17 0.63 -3.28 8.71
N ALA A 18 -0.44 -4.00 9.00
CA ALA A 18 -1.52 -3.51 9.86
C ALA A 18 -1.12 -3.67 11.32
N VAL A 19 -1.28 -2.59 12.10
CA VAL A 19 -0.88 -2.54 13.50
C VAL A 19 -1.99 -1.87 14.34
N PRO A 20 -2.15 -2.28 15.61
CA PRO A 20 -3.15 -1.64 16.48
C PRO A 20 -2.74 -0.22 16.89
N SER A 21 -1.45 0.04 17.05
CA SER A 21 -0.91 1.33 17.47
C SER A 21 0.24 1.73 16.57
N LEU A 22 0.06 2.84 15.86
CA LEU A 22 1.09 3.39 14.99
C LEU A 22 2.33 3.79 15.78
N GLU A 23 2.13 4.44 16.94
CA GLU A 23 3.20 4.91 17.80
C GLU A 23 4.03 3.76 18.35
N ALA A 24 3.39 2.73 18.90
CA ALA A 24 4.09 1.58 19.46
C ALA A 24 4.88 0.81 18.39
N ALA A 25 4.29 0.63 17.22
CA ALA A 25 4.96 -0.07 16.11
C ALA A 25 6.14 0.73 15.57
N THR A 26 6.00 2.05 15.47
CA THR A 26 7.08 2.94 15.04
C THR A 26 8.27 2.84 15.99
N GLU A 27 8.01 2.88 17.30
CA GLU A 27 9.05 2.76 18.31
C GLU A 27 9.74 1.39 18.25
N LEU A 28 8.96 0.33 18.07
CA LEU A 28 9.53 -1.02 17.95
C LEU A 28 10.46 -1.13 16.75
N LEU A 29 10.03 -0.67 15.59
CA LEU A 29 10.86 -0.75 14.38
C LEU A 29 12.11 0.10 14.50
N ALA A 30 12.03 1.25 15.18
CA ALA A 30 13.20 2.08 15.44
C ALA A 30 14.19 1.36 16.34
N ASN A 31 13.73 0.80 17.47
CA ASN A 31 14.60 0.19 18.46
C ASN A 31 15.13 -1.18 18.04
N LEU A 32 14.31 -1.94 17.31
CA LEU A 32 14.70 -3.29 16.89
C LEU A 32 15.54 -3.28 15.60
N LEU A 33 15.16 -2.48 14.62
CA LEU A 33 15.72 -2.55 13.27
C LEU A 33 16.45 -1.28 12.84
N GLY A 34 16.36 -0.20 13.61
CA GLY A 34 16.95 1.07 13.22
C GLY A 34 16.17 1.81 12.14
N TYR A 35 14.90 1.46 11.94
CA TYR A 35 14.03 2.13 10.98
C TYR A 35 13.54 3.46 11.55
N LYS A 36 13.25 4.41 10.67
CA LYS A 36 12.72 5.71 11.05
C LYS A 36 11.62 6.12 10.07
N VAL A 37 10.73 6.98 10.51
CA VAL A 37 9.69 7.53 9.65
C VAL A 37 10.34 8.39 8.57
N VAL A 38 10.12 8.03 7.32
CA VAL A 38 10.59 8.81 6.16
C VAL A 38 9.45 9.62 5.55
N SER A 39 8.20 9.25 5.83
CA SER A 39 7.02 9.96 5.31
C SER A 39 5.82 9.68 6.22
N GLY A 40 5.04 10.71 6.52
CA GLY A 40 3.86 10.60 7.37
C GLY A 40 4.10 11.00 8.82
N PRO A 41 3.16 10.76 9.73
CA PRO A 41 1.90 10.04 9.49
C PRO A 41 0.90 10.82 8.64
N PHE A 42 0.06 10.10 7.92
CA PHE A 42 -1.03 10.66 7.12
C PHE A 42 -2.36 10.04 7.55
N ASP A 43 -3.37 10.89 7.75
CA ASP A 43 -4.74 10.43 7.94
C ASP A 43 -5.42 10.36 6.57
N ASP A 44 -5.96 9.20 6.24
CA ASP A 44 -6.70 8.99 5.00
C ASP A 44 -8.16 8.67 5.36
N PRO A 45 -9.05 9.66 5.37
CA PRO A 45 -10.44 9.43 5.73
C PRO A 45 -11.21 8.61 4.70
N LEU A 46 -10.75 8.59 3.46
CA LEU A 46 -11.38 7.80 2.41
C LEU A 46 -11.09 6.31 2.61
N GLN A 47 -9.86 5.95 2.96
CA GLN A 47 -9.47 4.57 3.28
C GLN A 47 -9.70 4.22 4.75
N LYS A 48 -9.97 5.23 5.58
CA LYS A 48 -10.21 5.08 7.04
C LYS A 48 -9.02 4.48 7.77
N VAL A 49 -7.83 4.95 7.42
CA VAL A 49 -6.57 4.51 8.03
C VAL A 49 -5.66 5.70 8.28
N THR A 50 -4.74 5.52 9.24
CA THR A 50 -3.60 6.41 9.45
C THR A 50 -2.35 5.61 9.09
N VAL A 51 -1.47 6.18 8.27
CA VAL A 51 -0.31 5.45 7.76
C VAL A 51 0.97 6.25 7.96
N SER A 52 2.08 5.51 8.17
CA SER A 52 3.44 6.06 8.15
C SER A 52 4.32 5.12 7.35
N PHE A 53 5.28 5.69 6.63
CA PHE A 53 6.26 4.93 5.86
C PHE A 53 7.61 5.00 6.56
N LEU A 54 8.23 3.85 6.76
CA LEU A 54 9.49 3.72 7.48
C LEU A 54 10.54 3.02 6.62
N ALA A 55 11.79 3.44 6.79
CA ALA A 55 12.94 2.85 6.11
C ALA A 55 14.19 3.12 6.95
N LYS A 56 15.28 2.45 6.65
CA LYS A 56 16.58 2.75 7.29
C LYS A 56 17.14 4.06 6.75
N SER A 57 16.96 4.29 5.43
CA SER A 57 17.35 5.54 4.80
C SER A 57 16.42 5.84 3.63
N ALA A 58 16.30 7.12 3.28
CA ALA A 58 15.54 7.52 2.11
C ALA A 58 16.16 6.87 0.86
N GLY A 59 15.32 6.30 -0.01
CA GLY A 59 15.78 5.65 -1.22
C GLY A 59 16.05 4.16 -1.07
N ASP A 60 15.71 3.53 0.07
CA ASP A 60 15.72 2.08 0.20
C ASP A 60 14.84 1.46 -0.89
N VAL A 61 15.12 0.19 -1.23
CA VAL A 61 14.43 -0.53 -2.30
C VAL A 61 12.92 -0.55 -2.06
N ALA A 62 12.51 -0.79 -0.81
CA ALA A 62 11.11 -0.74 -0.43
C ALA A 62 10.98 -0.23 0.99
N GLU A 63 9.85 0.40 1.28
CA GLU A 63 9.53 0.91 2.61
C GLU A 63 8.57 -0.04 3.31
N ILE A 64 8.47 0.09 4.62
CA ILE A 64 7.40 -0.53 5.39
C ILE A 64 6.36 0.54 5.67
N GLU A 65 5.12 0.28 5.22
CA GLU A 65 4.00 1.14 5.56
C GLU A 65 3.31 0.57 6.79
N LEU A 66 3.31 1.30 7.89
CA LEU A 66 2.52 0.96 9.07
C LEU A 66 1.13 1.55 8.91
N ILE A 67 0.10 0.72 9.10
CA ILE A 67 -1.29 1.09 8.86
C ILE A 67 -2.07 0.85 10.14
N ALA A 68 -2.61 1.91 10.71
CA ALA A 68 -3.47 1.83 11.90
C ALA A 68 -4.89 2.28 11.54
N PRO A 69 -5.92 1.79 12.24
CA PRO A 69 -7.30 2.19 11.94
C PRO A 69 -7.54 3.65 12.27
N LEU A 70 -8.26 4.34 11.38
CA LEU A 70 -8.78 5.68 11.61
C LEU A 70 -10.29 5.56 11.74
N GLY A 71 -10.81 5.71 12.96
CA GLY A 71 -12.22 5.53 13.23
C GLY A 71 -12.62 4.07 13.49
N GLU A 72 -13.81 3.88 14.03
CA GLU A 72 -14.29 2.57 14.43
C GLU A 72 -14.72 1.70 13.25
N ASP A 73 -15.07 2.32 12.13
CA ASP A 73 -15.52 1.64 10.93
C ASP A 73 -14.39 1.35 9.94
N SER A 74 -13.13 1.45 10.38
CA SER A 74 -11.98 1.14 9.53
C SER A 74 -11.99 -0.34 9.12
N PRO A 75 -11.79 -0.64 7.82
CA PRO A 75 -11.81 -2.03 7.34
C PRO A 75 -10.70 -2.90 7.94
N ILE A 76 -9.59 -2.31 8.40
CA ILE A 76 -8.51 -3.11 9.00
C ILE A 76 -8.79 -3.56 10.42
N ARG A 77 -9.84 -3.04 11.08
CA ARG A 77 -10.20 -3.49 12.44
C ARG A 77 -10.57 -4.96 12.48
N SER A 78 -11.23 -5.45 11.44
CA SER A 78 -11.55 -6.88 11.34
C SER A 78 -10.29 -7.73 11.31
N MET A 79 -9.30 -7.33 10.53
CA MET A 79 -8.02 -8.03 10.47
C MET A 79 -7.29 -8.00 11.81
N LEU A 80 -7.28 -6.85 12.49
CA LEU A 80 -6.65 -6.71 13.79
C LEU A 80 -7.34 -7.61 14.83
N GLY A 81 -8.68 -7.68 14.80
CA GLY A 81 -9.45 -8.51 15.72
C GLY A 81 -9.21 -10.00 15.51
N LYS A 82 -8.99 -10.44 14.29
CA LYS A 82 -8.80 -11.87 13.96
C LYS A 82 -7.36 -12.32 14.10
N GLN A 83 -6.41 -11.49 13.71
CA GLN A 83 -5.01 -11.86 13.57
C GLN A 83 -4.07 -11.04 14.44
N GLY A 84 -4.55 -9.99 15.09
CA GLY A 84 -3.71 -9.10 15.88
C GLY A 84 -2.87 -8.13 15.06
N GLY A 85 -2.96 -8.21 13.74
CA GLY A 85 -2.18 -7.41 12.82
C GLY A 85 -1.30 -8.27 11.92
N GLY A 86 -0.33 -7.65 11.26
CA GLY A 86 0.66 -8.33 10.44
C GLY A 86 0.68 -7.83 9.00
N THR A 87 1.43 -8.51 8.15
CA THR A 87 1.56 -8.17 6.74
C THR A 87 0.20 -8.15 6.06
N TYR A 88 -0.13 -7.04 5.40
CA TYR A 88 -1.45 -6.77 4.89
C TYR A 88 -1.48 -6.75 3.36
N HIS A 89 -0.53 -6.04 2.73
CA HIS A 89 -0.49 -5.95 1.28
C HIS A 89 0.91 -5.63 0.76
N LEU A 90 1.08 -5.82 -0.55
CA LEU A 90 2.22 -5.28 -1.30
C LEU A 90 1.72 -4.14 -2.19
N CYS A 91 2.52 -3.10 -2.33
CA CYS A 91 2.17 -1.98 -3.18
C CYS A 91 3.16 -1.85 -4.34
N PHE A 92 2.62 -1.73 -5.55
CA PHE A 92 3.41 -1.51 -6.75
C PHE A 92 2.98 -0.22 -7.44
N GLU A 93 3.95 0.56 -7.86
CA GLU A 93 3.72 1.68 -8.76
C GLU A 93 3.61 1.16 -10.19
N THR A 94 2.77 1.79 -11.00
CA THR A 94 2.67 1.48 -12.44
C THR A 94 2.61 2.78 -13.25
N LYS A 95 3.16 2.74 -14.44
CA LYS A 95 3.15 3.90 -15.33
C LYS A 95 1.76 4.22 -15.89
N ASP A 96 0.88 3.23 -15.95
CA ASP A 96 -0.48 3.39 -16.49
C ASP A 96 -1.43 2.52 -15.67
N LEU A 97 -2.09 3.16 -14.70
CA LEU A 97 -2.97 2.43 -13.78
C LEU A 97 -4.14 1.78 -14.51
N ASP A 98 -4.78 2.50 -15.43
CA ASP A 98 -5.96 1.97 -16.11
C ASP A 98 -5.60 0.74 -16.96
N ALA A 99 -4.49 0.80 -17.69
CA ALA A 99 -3.99 -0.34 -18.46
C ALA A 99 -3.56 -1.50 -17.56
N ALA A 100 -2.94 -1.18 -16.42
CA ALA A 100 -2.52 -2.21 -15.46
C ALA A 100 -3.73 -2.97 -14.89
N LEU A 101 -4.85 -2.27 -14.66
CA LEU A 101 -6.06 -2.91 -14.15
C LEU A 101 -6.69 -3.83 -15.20
N VAL A 102 -6.71 -3.41 -16.47
CA VAL A 102 -7.19 -4.27 -17.56
C VAL A 102 -6.32 -5.54 -17.62
N HIS A 103 -5.01 -5.36 -17.57
CA HIS A 103 -4.07 -6.48 -17.57
C HIS A 103 -4.30 -7.42 -16.38
N ALA A 104 -4.48 -6.85 -15.17
CA ALA A 104 -4.73 -7.64 -13.97
C ALA A 104 -6.00 -8.49 -14.10
N LEU A 105 -7.08 -7.93 -14.64
CA LEU A 105 -8.32 -8.66 -14.87
C LEU A 105 -8.11 -9.81 -15.87
N GLU A 106 -7.33 -9.58 -16.92
CA GLU A 106 -6.98 -10.64 -17.87
C GLU A 106 -6.19 -11.77 -17.23
N GLN A 107 -5.41 -11.45 -16.17
CA GLN A 107 -4.63 -12.43 -15.42
C GLN A 107 -5.42 -13.10 -14.29
N GLY A 108 -6.72 -12.87 -14.21
CA GLY A 108 -7.58 -13.51 -13.22
C GLY A 108 -7.68 -12.79 -11.88
N CYS A 109 -7.18 -11.57 -11.78
CA CYS A 109 -7.34 -10.77 -10.57
C CYS A 109 -8.75 -10.18 -10.49
N VAL A 110 -9.17 -9.83 -9.27
CA VAL A 110 -10.44 -9.16 -9.01
C VAL A 110 -10.16 -7.73 -8.59
N LEU A 111 -10.82 -6.77 -9.24
CA LEU A 111 -10.76 -5.37 -8.82
C LEU A 111 -11.75 -5.17 -7.67
N LEU A 112 -11.26 -4.72 -6.51
CA LEU A 112 -12.10 -4.61 -5.32
C LEU A 112 -12.94 -3.35 -5.29
N ALA A 113 -12.46 -2.26 -5.93
CA ALA A 113 -13.20 -1.00 -6.05
C ALA A 113 -12.58 -0.18 -7.17
N GLN A 114 -13.32 0.82 -7.66
CA GLN A 114 -12.79 1.75 -8.66
C GLN A 114 -11.61 2.54 -8.08
N PRO A 115 -10.63 2.96 -8.91
CA PRO A 115 -9.51 3.77 -8.43
C PRO A 115 -9.96 5.04 -7.71
N VAL A 116 -9.25 5.39 -6.64
CA VAL A 116 -9.52 6.59 -5.83
C VAL A 116 -8.20 7.29 -5.51
N PRO A 117 -8.21 8.62 -5.32
CA PRO A 117 -7.01 9.32 -4.88
C PRO A 117 -6.62 8.92 -3.46
N ALA A 118 -5.32 8.89 -3.19
CA ALA A 118 -4.80 8.55 -1.87
C ALA A 118 -3.99 9.70 -1.28
N VAL A 119 -4.27 10.03 -0.02
CA VAL A 119 -3.59 11.11 0.71
C VAL A 119 -2.09 10.86 0.78
N ALA A 120 -1.68 9.64 1.08
CA ALA A 120 -0.28 9.28 1.24
C ALA A 120 0.53 9.40 -0.06
N PHE A 121 -0.13 9.47 -1.20
CA PHE A 121 0.50 9.57 -2.51
C PHE A 121 0.17 10.90 -3.21
N GLN A 122 -0.14 11.93 -2.41
CA GLN A 122 -0.36 13.29 -2.91
C GLN A 122 -1.50 13.36 -3.94
N GLY A 123 -2.54 12.57 -3.73
CA GLY A 123 -3.71 12.53 -4.59
C GLY A 123 -3.59 11.64 -5.80
N ARG A 124 -2.45 10.97 -6.01
CA ARG A 124 -2.34 9.97 -7.08
C ARG A 124 -3.33 8.85 -6.81
N ARG A 125 -3.92 8.30 -7.87
CA ARG A 125 -4.94 7.27 -7.72
C ARG A 125 -4.32 5.95 -7.32
N ILE A 126 -5.03 5.24 -6.46
CA ILE A 126 -4.71 3.86 -6.10
C ILE A 126 -5.88 2.96 -6.45
N ALA A 127 -5.59 1.69 -6.62
CA ALA A 127 -6.60 0.65 -6.78
C ALA A 127 -6.13 -0.61 -6.05
N TRP A 128 -7.09 -1.37 -5.57
CA TRP A 128 -6.85 -2.62 -4.85
C TRP A 128 -7.30 -3.79 -5.71
N ILE A 129 -6.40 -4.75 -5.91
CA ILE A 129 -6.71 -5.99 -6.61
C ILE A 129 -6.41 -7.17 -5.71
N TYR A 130 -7.17 -8.25 -5.91
CA TYR A 130 -6.99 -9.50 -5.20
C TYR A 130 -6.66 -10.58 -6.22
N THR A 131 -5.55 -11.28 -5.99
CA THR A 131 -5.04 -12.26 -6.97
C THR A 131 -5.66 -13.64 -6.75
N SER A 132 -5.57 -14.51 -7.76
CA SER A 132 -6.01 -15.90 -7.64
C SER A 132 -5.15 -16.68 -6.65
N SER A 133 -3.95 -16.20 -6.33
CA SER A 133 -3.10 -16.75 -5.28
C SER A 133 -3.39 -16.16 -3.90
N ARG A 134 -4.51 -15.42 -3.76
CA ARG A 134 -5.02 -14.87 -2.50
C ARG A 134 -4.12 -13.80 -1.89
N GLN A 135 -3.54 -12.97 -2.74
CA GLN A 135 -2.72 -11.85 -2.31
C GLN A 135 -3.44 -10.54 -2.59
N LEU A 136 -3.34 -9.61 -1.66
CA LEU A 136 -3.88 -8.26 -1.84
C LEU A 136 -2.75 -7.36 -2.33
N PHE A 137 -2.96 -6.75 -3.49
CA PHE A 137 -2.02 -5.78 -4.05
C PHE A 137 -2.67 -4.42 -4.17
N GLU A 138 -1.92 -3.40 -3.79
CA GLU A 138 -2.25 -2.01 -4.06
C GLU A 138 -1.47 -1.57 -5.29
N LEU A 139 -2.14 -0.94 -6.25
CA LEU A 139 -1.48 -0.34 -7.41
C LEU A 139 -1.62 1.17 -7.31
N VAL A 140 -0.52 1.88 -7.52
CA VAL A 140 -0.47 3.35 -7.46
C VAL A 140 -0.04 3.86 -8.83
N GLU A 141 -0.76 4.84 -9.38
CA GLU A 141 -0.31 5.44 -10.62
C GLU A 141 0.95 6.28 -10.40
N ALA A 142 1.88 6.20 -11.34
CA ALA A 142 3.12 6.95 -11.28
C ALA A 142 2.86 8.45 -11.36
N GLU A 143 3.79 9.26 -10.86
CA GLU A 143 3.72 10.71 -11.02
C GLU A 143 3.69 11.04 -12.50
N SER A 144 2.77 11.95 -12.88
CA SER A 144 2.75 12.43 -14.24
C SER A 144 3.89 13.42 -14.43
N HIS A 145 4.73 13.16 -15.41
CA HIS A 145 5.77 14.10 -15.84
C HIS A 145 5.16 14.96 -16.95
N SER A 146 4.81 16.17 -16.60
CA SER A 146 4.35 17.14 -17.58
C SER A 146 5.53 17.96 -18.10
#